data_774c53f59a2231a0529dbf74a761bc1c
#
_entry.id   774c53f59a2231a0529dbf74a761bc1c
#
_cell.length_a   1.000
_cell.length_b   1.000
_cell.length_c   1.000
_cell.angle_alpha   90.00
_cell.angle_beta   90.00
_cell.angle_gamma   90.00
#
_symmetry.space_group_name_H-M   'P 1'
#
loop_
_entity.id
_entity.type
_entity.pdbx_description
1 polymer ?
#
loop_
_entity_poly.entity_id
_entity_poly.type
_entity_poly.pdbx_seq_one_letter_code
_entity_poly.pdbx_strand_id
1 'polypeptide(L)'
;QSRLSKPLVTNQVEASVLHLDPFQDGTFDQALTRRFRPMAWSPLGGGRLFSGGGEQEVRVRAAAARIAEELGASVDTVAYSFLLRHPVGLRPITGSGKLDRVAAAVRAMEVPLSRDQWFDLWTASTGSPLP
;
A
#
# COMPACT_ATOMS: atom_id res chain seq x y z
N GLN A 1 -5.53 15.65 16.64
CA GLN A 1 -5.40 14.72 17.79
C GLN A 1 -4.91 15.40 19.06
N SER A 2 -4.04 16.38 18.95
CA SER A 2 -3.52 17.10 20.11
C SER A 2 -4.61 17.81 20.93
N ARG A 3 -5.78 18.03 20.35
CA ARG A 3 -6.93 18.67 21.00
C ARG A 3 -7.87 17.68 21.70
N LEU A 4 -7.60 16.38 21.56
CA LEU A 4 -8.45 15.35 22.14
C LEU A 4 -7.95 14.97 23.53
N SER A 5 -8.88 14.75 24.45
CA SER A 5 -8.55 14.27 25.80
C SER A 5 -8.17 12.79 25.82
N LYS A 6 -8.55 12.05 24.78
CA LYS A 6 -8.23 10.62 24.60
C LYS A 6 -7.55 10.41 23.27
N PRO A 7 -6.56 9.50 23.19
CA PRO A 7 -5.90 9.21 21.91
C PRO A 7 -6.85 8.53 20.95
N LEU A 8 -6.64 8.78 19.65
CA LEU A 8 -7.33 8.03 18.61
C LEU A 8 -6.79 6.60 18.56
N VAL A 9 -7.69 5.63 18.39
CA VAL A 9 -7.31 4.24 18.20
C VAL A 9 -6.71 4.04 16.81
N THR A 10 -7.24 4.76 15.81
CA THR A 10 -6.79 4.70 14.42
C THR A 10 -7.30 5.92 13.67
N ASN A 11 -6.79 6.12 12.47
CA ASN A 11 -7.40 7.01 11.47
C ASN A 11 -7.41 6.31 10.13
N GLN A 12 -8.22 6.80 9.20
CA GLN A 12 -8.32 6.27 7.86
C GLN A 12 -7.68 7.26 6.89
N VAL A 13 -6.77 6.77 6.05
CA VAL A 13 -6.09 7.57 5.05
C VAL A 13 -6.15 6.86 3.71
N GLU A 14 -6.15 7.62 2.62
CA GLU A 14 -5.95 7.02 1.31
C GLU A 14 -4.48 6.64 1.16
N ALA A 15 -4.21 5.35 0.97
CA ALA A 15 -2.84 4.89 0.77
C ALA A 15 -2.84 3.68 -0.16
N SER A 16 -2.02 3.74 -1.19
CA SER A 16 -1.81 2.65 -2.12
C SER A 16 -0.45 2.85 -2.78
N VAL A 17 -0.03 1.87 -3.55
CA VAL A 17 1.17 2.01 -4.38
C VAL A 17 1.01 3.14 -5.41
N LEU A 18 -0.22 3.58 -5.70
CA LEU A 18 -0.51 4.71 -6.58
C LEU A 18 -0.70 6.03 -5.84
N HIS A 19 -0.80 6.02 -4.52
CA HIS A 19 -1.03 7.21 -3.70
C HIS A 19 -0.12 7.17 -2.49
N LEU A 20 1.03 7.83 -2.59
CA LEU A 20 2.10 7.76 -1.61
C LEU A 20 2.15 8.93 -0.62
N ASP A 21 1.19 9.86 -0.69
CA ASP A 21 1.20 11.06 0.14
C ASP A 21 1.38 10.77 1.63
N PRO A 22 0.66 9.80 2.25
CA PRO A 22 0.82 9.53 3.68
C PRO A 22 2.23 9.04 4.06
N PHE A 23 2.97 8.49 3.12
CA PHE A 23 4.35 8.06 3.35
C PHE A 23 5.32 9.24 3.45
N GLN A 24 4.94 10.40 2.92
CA GLN A 24 5.83 11.55 2.74
C GLN A 24 5.40 12.80 3.52
N ASP A 25 4.13 12.91 3.91
CA ASP A 25 3.56 14.14 4.47
C ASP A 25 3.58 14.20 6.01
N GLY A 26 4.21 13.25 6.65
CA GLY A 26 4.27 13.17 8.11
C GLY A 26 3.15 12.38 8.77
N THR A 27 2.16 11.93 8.00
CA THR A 27 1.02 11.16 8.54
C THR A 27 1.49 9.88 9.24
N PHE A 28 2.34 9.11 8.59
CA PHE A 28 2.83 7.85 9.17
C PHE A 28 3.83 8.09 10.30
N ASP A 29 4.62 9.17 10.22
CA ASP A 29 5.52 9.55 11.31
C ASP A 29 4.72 9.89 12.56
N GLN A 30 3.60 10.61 12.41
CA GLN A 30 2.71 10.90 13.53
C GLN A 30 2.11 9.63 14.12
N ALA A 31 1.69 8.70 13.26
CA ALA A 31 1.13 7.42 13.71
C ALA A 31 2.16 6.62 14.51
N LEU A 32 3.41 6.58 14.07
CA LEU A 32 4.49 5.92 14.78
C LEU A 32 4.75 6.59 16.14
N THR A 33 4.81 7.91 16.17
CA THR A 33 5.06 8.67 17.38
C THR A 33 3.96 8.47 18.41
N ARG A 34 2.71 8.44 17.98
CA ARG A 34 1.54 8.30 18.84
C ARG A 34 1.07 6.86 19.03
N ARG A 35 1.77 5.92 18.42
CA ARG A 35 1.58 4.46 18.60
C ARG A 35 0.19 3.99 18.23
N PHE A 36 -0.34 4.42 17.07
CA PHE A 36 -1.55 3.84 16.51
C PHE A 36 -1.27 3.32 15.11
N ARG A 37 -2.11 2.39 14.65
CA ARG A 37 -2.00 1.78 13.32
C ARG A 37 -3.07 2.37 12.41
N PRO A 38 -2.69 3.14 11.39
CA PRO A 38 -3.67 3.72 10.47
C PRO A 38 -4.29 2.65 9.58
N MET A 39 -5.50 2.93 9.10
CA MET A 39 -6.20 2.10 8.12
C MET A 39 -6.10 2.78 6.76
N ALA A 40 -5.75 1.99 5.74
CA ALA A 40 -5.60 2.49 4.37
C ALA A 40 -6.86 2.20 3.56
N TRP A 41 -7.54 3.24 3.08
CA TRP A 41 -8.64 3.05 2.15
C TRP A 41 -8.14 3.16 0.70
N SER A 42 -8.89 2.60 -0.23
CA SER A 42 -8.51 2.46 -1.64
C SER A 42 -7.10 1.87 -1.82
N PRO A 43 -6.79 0.73 -1.19
CA PRO A 43 -5.44 0.17 -1.22
C PRO A 43 -4.99 -0.29 -2.61
N LEU A 44 -5.92 -0.42 -3.55
CA LEU A 44 -5.64 -0.74 -4.96
C LEU A 44 -5.90 0.46 -5.87
N GLY A 45 -5.92 1.67 -5.32
CA GLY A 45 -6.13 2.89 -6.08
C GLY A 45 -7.55 3.03 -6.64
N GLY A 46 -8.54 2.45 -5.96
CA GLY A 46 -9.93 2.47 -6.45
C GLY A 46 -10.10 1.69 -7.75
N GLY A 47 -9.29 0.67 -7.98
CA GLY A 47 -9.29 -0.13 -9.20
C GLY A 47 -8.36 0.39 -10.30
N ARG A 48 -7.78 1.58 -10.14
CA ARG A 48 -6.87 2.15 -11.16
C ARG A 48 -5.61 1.31 -11.38
N LEU A 49 -5.22 0.53 -10.39
CA LEU A 49 -4.08 -0.37 -10.55
C LEU A 49 -4.29 -1.34 -11.72
N PHE A 50 -5.53 -1.77 -11.95
CA PHE A 50 -5.87 -2.73 -13.03
C PHE A 50 -6.35 -2.06 -14.30
N SER A 51 -7.14 -0.99 -14.18
CA SER A 51 -7.82 -0.37 -15.31
C SER A 51 -7.27 0.99 -15.72
N GLY A 52 -6.40 1.59 -14.90
CA GLY A 52 -5.86 2.92 -15.20
C GLY A 52 -4.91 2.88 -16.39
N GLY A 53 -5.03 3.88 -17.28
CA GLY A 53 -4.20 4.03 -18.48
C GLY A 53 -3.15 5.11 -18.38
N GLY A 54 -3.00 5.78 -17.23
CA GLY A 54 -1.98 6.81 -17.04
C GLY A 54 -0.57 6.22 -16.94
N GLU A 55 0.43 7.07 -17.10
CA GLU A 55 1.83 6.63 -17.08
C GLU A 55 2.19 5.98 -15.75
N GLN A 56 1.73 6.54 -14.63
CA GLN A 56 1.99 5.97 -13.31
C GLN A 56 1.38 4.58 -13.18
N GLU A 57 0.11 4.41 -13.54
CA GLU A 57 -0.58 3.14 -13.44
C GLU A 57 0.09 2.07 -14.29
N VAL A 58 0.52 2.42 -15.49
CA VAL A 58 1.21 1.49 -16.39
C VAL A 58 2.55 1.05 -15.81
N ARG A 59 3.34 1.99 -15.29
CA ARG A 59 4.63 1.67 -14.67
C ARG A 59 4.47 0.77 -13.44
N VAL A 60 3.55 1.13 -12.56
CA VAL A 60 3.31 0.37 -11.33
C VAL A 60 2.79 -1.02 -11.62
N ARG A 61 1.85 -1.12 -12.58
CA ARG A 61 1.30 -2.42 -12.98
C ARG A 61 2.38 -3.33 -13.52
N ALA A 62 3.26 -2.80 -14.37
CA ALA A 62 4.36 -3.58 -14.94
C ALA A 62 5.34 -4.07 -13.86
N ALA A 63 5.71 -3.19 -12.91
CA ALA A 63 6.58 -3.55 -11.81
C ALA A 63 5.92 -4.59 -10.89
N ALA A 64 4.65 -4.39 -10.57
CA ALA A 64 3.91 -5.31 -9.72
C ALA A 64 3.73 -6.68 -10.37
N ALA A 65 3.50 -6.71 -11.69
CA ALA A 65 3.38 -7.97 -12.42
C ALA A 65 4.69 -8.76 -12.41
N ARG A 66 5.82 -8.08 -12.58
CA ARG A 66 7.14 -8.73 -12.53
C ARG A 66 7.40 -9.30 -11.13
N ILE A 67 7.11 -8.54 -10.09
CA ILE A 67 7.30 -8.98 -8.71
C ILE A 67 6.36 -10.14 -8.38
N ALA A 68 5.11 -10.06 -8.83
CA ALA A 68 4.13 -11.12 -8.64
C ALA A 68 4.62 -12.44 -9.25
N GLU A 69 5.21 -12.38 -10.44
CA GLU A 69 5.79 -13.57 -11.08
C GLU A 69 6.94 -14.13 -10.26
N GLU A 70 7.83 -13.27 -9.75
CA GLU A 70 8.95 -13.69 -8.91
C GLU A 70 8.49 -14.40 -7.63
N LEU A 71 7.38 -13.94 -7.06
CA LEU A 71 6.87 -14.44 -5.77
C LEU A 71 5.82 -15.54 -5.93
N GLY A 72 5.38 -15.85 -7.14
CA GLY A 72 4.28 -16.78 -7.35
C GLY A 72 2.96 -16.25 -6.78
N ALA A 73 2.71 -14.96 -6.88
CA ALA A 73 1.56 -14.28 -6.31
C ALA A 73 0.83 -13.47 -7.38
N SER A 74 -0.28 -12.83 -7.00
CA SER A 74 -1.03 -11.95 -7.89
C SER A 74 -0.61 -10.49 -7.72
N VAL A 75 -0.98 -9.64 -8.69
CA VAL A 75 -0.67 -8.21 -8.64
C VAL A 75 -1.30 -7.53 -7.43
N ASP A 76 -2.55 -7.87 -7.12
CA ASP A 76 -3.21 -7.32 -5.94
C ASP A 76 -2.53 -7.75 -4.64
N THR A 77 -2.09 -9.00 -4.53
CA THR A 77 -1.29 -9.45 -3.38
C THR A 77 -0.02 -8.59 -3.21
N VAL A 78 0.68 -8.32 -4.32
CA VAL A 78 1.88 -7.46 -4.29
C VAL A 78 1.54 -6.06 -3.81
N ALA A 79 0.45 -5.48 -4.29
CA ALA A 79 0.02 -4.14 -3.87
C ALA A 79 -0.31 -4.07 -2.38
N TYR A 80 -0.98 -5.08 -1.83
CA TYR A 80 -1.23 -5.17 -0.39
C TYR A 80 0.07 -5.37 0.39
N SER A 81 0.97 -6.21 -0.10
CA SER A 81 2.27 -6.45 0.55
C SER A 81 3.11 -5.19 0.63
N PHE A 82 3.02 -4.33 -0.38
CA PHE A 82 3.68 -3.02 -0.38
C PHE A 82 3.25 -2.19 0.84
N LEU A 83 1.95 -2.14 1.10
CA LEU A 83 1.42 -1.38 2.23
C LEU A 83 1.79 -2.02 3.57
N LEU A 84 1.72 -3.34 3.65
CA LEU A 84 1.98 -4.06 4.89
C LEU A 84 3.43 -3.99 5.33
N ARG A 85 4.36 -3.78 4.40
CA ARG A 85 5.79 -3.77 4.72
C ARG A 85 6.22 -2.53 5.50
N HIS A 86 5.47 -1.45 5.42
CA HIS A 86 5.83 -0.22 6.14
C HIS A 86 5.72 -0.45 7.66
N PRO A 87 6.73 0.01 8.45
CA PRO A 87 6.75 -0.24 9.90
C PRO A 87 5.61 0.42 10.68
N VAL A 88 4.86 1.35 10.06
CA VAL A 88 3.69 1.96 10.71
C VAL A 88 2.58 0.95 11.00
N GLY A 89 2.62 -0.23 10.37
CA GLY A 89 1.63 -1.26 10.60
C GLY A 89 0.28 -0.95 9.97
N LEU A 90 0.28 -0.49 8.71
CA LEU A 90 -0.96 -0.20 7.99
C LEU A 90 -1.92 -1.38 7.97
N ARG A 91 -3.20 -1.07 8.09
CA ARG A 91 -4.29 -2.04 7.94
C ARG A 91 -5.10 -1.68 6.70
N PRO A 92 -4.85 -2.35 5.57
CA PRO A 92 -5.62 -2.08 4.35
C PRO A 92 -7.09 -2.46 4.51
N ILE A 93 -7.97 -1.61 4.00
CA ILE A 93 -9.41 -1.87 3.99
C ILE A 93 -9.77 -2.43 2.61
N THR A 94 -10.18 -3.69 2.57
CA THR A 94 -10.60 -4.29 1.31
C THR A 94 -12.02 -3.85 0.98
N GLY A 95 -12.17 -3.04 -0.06
CA GLY A 95 -13.48 -2.55 -0.49
C GLY A 95 -14.26 -3.51 -1.38
N SER A 96 -13.74 -4.73 -1.57
CA SER A 96 -14.35 -5.69 -2.50
C SER A 96 -15.17 -6.74 -1.75
N GLY A 97 -16.36 -7.03 -2.28
CA GLY A 97 -17.16 -8.17 -1.84
C GLY A 97 -16.77 -9.48 -2.52
N LYS A 98 -15.77 -9.45 -3.42
CA LYS A 98 -15.32 -10.65 -4.13
C LYS A 98 -14.32 -11.43 -3.27
N LEU A 99 -14.58 -12.72 -3.13
CA LEU A 99 -13.79 -13.60 -2.27
C LEU A 99 -12.33 -13.68 -2.70
N ASP A 100 -12.05 -13.70 -4.00
CA ASP A 100 -10.67 -13.78 -4.52
C ASP A 100 -9.84 -12.56 -4.13
N ARG A 101 -10.44 -11.38 -4.10
CA ARG A 101 -9.73 -10.14 -3.72
C ARG A 101 -9.44 -10.10 -2.23
N VAL A 102 -10.37 -10.60 -1.42
CA VAL A 102 -10.15 -10.73 0.02
C VAL A 102 -9.05 -11.78 0.29
N ALA A 103 -9.08 -12.90 -0.43
CA ALA A 103 -8.06 -13.93 -0.33
C ALA A 103 -6.67 -13.40 -0.71
N ALA A 104 -6.58 -12.55 -1.75
CA ALA A 104 -5.33 -11.93 -2.16
C ALA A 104 -4.77 -11.01 -1.07
N ALA A 105 -5.63 -10.26 -0.38
CA ALA A 105 -5.21 -9.39 0.71
C ALA A 105 -4.69 -10.21 1.91
N VAL A 106 -5.35 -11.31 2.25
CA VAL A 106 -4.91 -12.21 3.33
C VAL A 106 -3.57 -12.85 2.97
N ARG A 107 -3.42 -13.29 1.71
CA ARG A 107 -2.17 -13.90 1.25
C ARG A 107 -0.99 -12.94 1.35
N ALA A 108 -1.22 -11.65 1.22
CA ALA A 108 -0.15 -10.66 1.32
C ALA A 108 0.59 -10.71 2.66
N MET A 109 -0.05 -11.17 3.72
CA MET A 109 0.59 -11.35 5.01
C MET A 109 1.62 -12.50 5.01
N GLU A 110 1.50 -13.42 4.06
CA GLU A 110 2.40 -14.58 3.92
C GLU A 110 3.45 -14.38 2.83
N VAL A 111 3.36 -13.29 2.06
CA VAL A 111 4.21 -13.03 0.90
C VAL A 111 4.82 -11.62 1.05
N PRO A 112 5.80 -11.45 1.97
CA PRO A 112 6.43 -10.16 2.15
C PRO A 112 7.32 -9.80 0.97
N LEU A 113 7.35 -8.52 0.62
CA LEU A 113 8.28 -8.01 -0.39
C LEU A 113 9.67 -7.90 0.20
N SER A 114 10.69 -8.12 -0.62
CA SER A 114 12.05 -7.73 -0.26
C SER A 114 12.17 -6.21 -0.27
N ARG A 115 13.24 -5.69 0.31
CA ARG A 115 13.55 -4.27 0.27
C ARG A 115 13.64 -3.76 -1.17
N ASP A 116 14.34 -4.50 -2.05
CA ASP A 116 14.51 -4.12 -3.44
C ASP A 116 13.18 -4.10 -4.19
N GLN A 117 12.32 -5.08 -3.95
CA GLN A 117 10.99 -5.13 -4.56
C GLN A 117 10.14 -3.95 -4.11
N TRP A 118 10.20 -3.58 -2.83
CA TRP A 118 9.47 -2.44 -2.29
C TRP A 118 9.93 -1.13 -2.97
N PHE A 119 11.24 -0.94 -3.08
CA PHE A 119 11.80 0.25 -3.73
C PHE A 119 11.55 0.27 -5.23
N ASP A 120 11.48 -0.87 -5.89
CA ASP A 120 11.10 -0.95 -7.31
C ASP A 120 9.68 -0.41 -7.51
N LEU A 121 8.75 -0.77 -6.63
CA LEU A 121 7.38 -0.25 -6.69
C LEU A 121 7.34 1.24 -6.37
N TRP A 122 8.08 1.69 -5.40
CA TRP A 122 8.19 3.11 -5.05
C TRP A 122 8.68 3.92 -6.26
N THR A 123 9.75 3.48 -6.88
CA THR A 123 10.32 4.13 -8.07
C THR A 123 9.32 4.13 -9.23
N ALA A 124 8.63 3.02 -9.46
CA ALA A 124 7.62 2.94 -10.50
C ALA A 124 6.46 3.92 -10.23
N SER A 125 6.07 4.09 -8.98
CA SER A 125 4.99 4.98 -8.59
C SER A 125 5.38 6.45 -8.74
N THR A 126 6.55 6.83 -8.26
CA THR A 126 7.02 8.22 -8.29
C THR A 126 7.60 8.62 -9.64
N GLY A 127 8.07 7.66 -10.42
CA GLY A 127 8.77 7.92 -11.68
C GLY A 127 10.23 8.32 -11.52
N SER A 128 10.76 8.27 -10.29
CA SER A 128 12.16 8.59 -10.02
C SER A 128 12.67 7.79 -8.82
N PRO A 129 13.97 7.45 -8.80
CA PRO A 129 14.53 6.74 -7.67
C PRO A 129 14.51 7.60 -6.41
N LEU A 130 14.58 6.95 -5.25
CA LEU A 130 14.73 7.64 -3.98
C LEU A 130 16.06 8.41 -3.95
N PRO A 131 16.06 9.59 -3.33
CA PRO A 131 17.31 10.33 -3.18
C PRO A 131 18.29 9.66 -2.25
#